data_9f23cde631cc83171106f5aba85be3f2
#
_entry.id   9f23cde631cc83171106f5aba85be3f2
#
_cell.length_a   1.000
_cell.length_b   1.000
_cell.length_c   1.000
_cell.angle_alpha   90.00
_cell.angle_beta   90.00
_cell.angle_gamma   90.00
#
_symmetry.space_group_name_H-M   'P 1'
#
loop_
_entity.id
_entity.type
_entity.pdbx_description
1 polymer ?
#
loop_
_entity_poly.entity_id
_entity_poly.type
_entity_poly.pdbx_seq_one_letter_code
_entity_poly.pdbx_strand_id
1 'polypeptide(L)'
;MPFEENEHQPSSDHMIPEPALHTGPEFAVAEDVHEVVAGEPVVGTSLWRDAWRRLLKNKLAVLGMVVSILIIVASIIGPTIIRRTNGFTYDLIPKDQTLTKSFAPFRNAQGAFSWTHPMGTDNAGRDMLARVLSGGQISLMVALISTFVSLLIGVSYGATAGYVGGRLDDLMMRIVDVLYSLPYVIIVIVLLALLPAKTPTGQLAQLFFALGAVSWLTMARIVRGQVMSLKNQEFVLAARATGVSTPRIIFRHLVPNTMGPVIVYATLTVPTVMLSEAFLSFLGLGVRPPRVSWGSLAAEGAQNLAIFPWQLVFPGVTMALMLFSLNFLGDGLRDALDPQMRKN
;
A
#
# COMPACT_ATOMS: atom_id res chain seq x y z
N MET A 1 42.69 -62.11 36.19
CA MET A 1 44.14 -62.25 35.86
C MET A 1 44.63 -60.88 35.48
N PRO A 2 45.87 -60.55 35.87
CA PRO A 2 46.10 -59.61 36.96
C PRO A 2 46.71 -58.27 36.41
N PHE A 3 46.53 -57.27 37.22
CA PHE A 3 47.45 -56.26 37.79
C PHE A 3 48.85 -56.19 37.18
N GLU A 4 49.24 -54.98 36.81
CA GLU A 4 50.57 -54.46 37.08
C GLU A 4 50.54 -52.98 37.38
N GLU A 5 50.75 -52.66 38.65
CA GLU A 5 51.19 -51.39 39.21
C GLU A 5 52.60 -51.07 38.65
N ASN A 6 52.89 -49.90 38.29
CA ASN A 6 54.24 -49.36 38.18
C ASN A 6 54.31 -47.96 38.80
N GLU A 7 54.78 -47.99 40.04
CA GLU A 7 55.34 -46.82 40.75
C GLU A 7 56.51 -46.31 40.00
N HIS A 8 56.53 -45.02 39.77
CA HIS A 8 57.77 -44.28 39.57
C HIS A 8 57.78 -43.00 40.41
N GLN A 9 58.79 -42.97 41.25
CA GLN A 9 59.23 -41.96 42.20
C GLN A 9 59.57 -40.62 41.50
N PRO A 10 59.49 -39.52 42.23
CA PRO A 10 59.81 -38.18 41.73
C PRO A 10 61.32 -37.92 41.78
N SER A 11 61.90 -37.46 40.67
CA SER A 11 63.20 -36.86 40.68
C SER A 11 63.15 -35.34 40.81
N SER A 12 63.92 -34.90 41.77
CA SER A 12 64.22 -33.50 42.17
C SER A 12 64.79 -32.66 41.05
N ASP A 13 64.67 -31.35 41.28
CA ASP A 13 65.44 -30.25 40.71
C ASP A 13 65.07 -29.76 39.30
N HIS A 14 64.12 -28.83 39.27
CA HIS A 14 64.23 -27.69 38.36
C HIS A 14 63.88 -26.40 39.05
N MET A 15 64.92 -25.65 39.50
CA MET A 15 64.82 -24.27 39.87
C MET A 15 64.22 -23.47 38.73
N ILE A 16 63.13 -22.80 39.01
CA ILE A 16 62.53 -21.81 38.14
C ILE A 16 63.37 -20.54 38.26
N PRO A 17 63.93 -19.99 37.19
CA PRO A 17 64.62 -18.72 37.25
C PRO A 17 63.56 -17.61 37.45
N GLU A 18 63.83 -16.68 38.39
CA GLU A 18 63.07 -15.45 38.54
C GLU A 18 62.94 -14.69 37.22
N PRO A 19 61.77 -14.14 36.87
CA PRO A 19 61.67 -13.34 35.66
C PRO A 19 62.40 -11.99 35.92
N ALA A 20 63.41 -11.74 35.09
CA ALA A 20 64.06 -10.47 35.02
C ALA A 20 63.05 -9.35 34.78
N LEU A 21 63.00 -8.38 35.67
CA LEU A 21 62.30 -7.11 35.47
C LEU A 21 62.85 -6.43 34.18
N HIS A 22 62.21 -6.70 33.08
CA HIS A 22 62.39 -5.87 31.87
C HIS A 22 61.76 -4.52 32.19
N THR A 23 62.61 -3.51 32.43
CA THR A 23 62.26 -2.11 32.26
C THR A 23 61.98 -1.93 30.76
N GLY A 24 60.73 -2.13 30.37
CA GLY A 24 60.26 -1.79 29.05
C GLY A 24 60.26 -0.27 28.82
N PRO A 25 60.35 0.17 27.60
CA PRO A 25 60.41 1.58 27.26
C PRO A 25 59.19 2.29 27.83
N GLU A 26 59.45 3.45 28.43
CA GLU A 26 58.48 4.44 28.83
C GLU A 26 57.38 4.57 27.76
N PHE A 27 56.14 4.25 28.18
CA PHE A 27 55.00 4.54 27.32
C PHE A 27 54.96 6.06 27.17
N ALA A 28 55.53 6.55 26.06
CA ALA A 28 55.24 7.86 25.57
C ALA A 28 53.71 7.88 25.35
N VAL A 29 53.03 8.53 26.25
CA VAL A 29 51.58 8.80 26.08
C VAL A 29 51.50 9.60 24.80
N ALA A 30 51.04 8.92 23.76
CA ALA A 30 50.81 9.54 22.48
C ALA A 30 49.78 10.66 22.67
N GLU A 31 50.24 11.90 22.58
CA GLU A 31 49.38 13.09 22.45
C GLU A 31 48.51 13.07 21.19
N ASP A 32 48.66 12.04 20.35
CA ASP A 32 47.95 11.90 19.09
C ASP A 32 46.55 11.24 19.19
N VAL A 33 46.00 10.96 20.40
CA VAL A 33 44.67 10.36 20.54
C VAL A 33 43.53 11.39 20.41
N HIS A 34 43.87 12.70 20.41
CA HIS A 34 42.84 13.75 20.27
C HIS A 34 42.51 14.14 18.82
N GLU A 35 43.24 13.68 17.83
CA GLU A 35 42.99 14.07 16.44
C GLU A 35 42.12 13.09 15.63
N VAL A 36 41.77 11.92 16.16
CA VAL A 36 41.02 10.89 15.42
C VAL A 36 39.51 10.94 15.69
N VAL A 37 39.00 11.83 16.56
CA VAL A 37 37.58 11.89 16.90
C VAL A 37 36.87 13.15 16.41
N ALA A 38 37.50 13.96 15.58
CA ALA A 38 36.79 14.98 14.81
C ALA A 38 36.21 14.35 13.53
N GLY A 39 35.45 13.26 13.65
CA GLY A 39 34.58 12.83 12.58
C GLY A 39 33.66 14.00 12.23
N GLU A 40 33.61 14.35 10.95
CA GLU A 40 32.69 15.38 10.43
C GLU A 40 31.32 15.23 11.11
N PRO A 41 30.69 16.32 11.54
CA PRO A 41 29.38 16.22 12.17
C PRO A 41 28.45 15.48 11.22
N VAL A 42 28.03 14.27 11.62
CA VAL A 42 27.05 13.50 10.88
C VAL A 42 25.76 14.33 10.91
N VAL A 43 25.61 15.17 9.89
CA VAL A 43 24.38 15.93 9.69
C VAL A 43 23.27 14.91 9.51
N GLY A 44 22.49 14.69 10.56
CA GLY A 44 21.36 13.76 10.54
C GLY A 44 20.37 14.19 9.48
N THR A 45 20.44 13.54 8.33
CA THR A 45 19.46 13.77 7.26
C THR A 45 18.14 13.13 7.67
N SER A 46 17.04 13.85 7.51
CA SER A 46 15.70 13.30 7.77
C SER A 46 15.46 12.08 6.86
N LEU A 47 15.07 10.94 7.44
CA LEU A 47 14.74 9.69 6.73
C LEU A 47 13.80 9.94 5.53
N TRP A 48 12.83 10.83 5.70
CA TRP A 48 11.86 11.20 4.67
C TRP A 48 12.49 12.00 3.52
N ARG A 49 13.43 12.87 3.82
CA ARG A 49 14.15 13.66 2.80
C ARG A 49 15.04 12.77 1.93
N ASP A 50 15.69 11.79 2.54
CA ASP A 50 16.53 10.84 1.80
C ASP A 50 15.67 9.89 0.97
N ALA A 51 14.57 9.36 1.52
CA ALA A 51 13.62 8.55 0.79
C ALA A 51 13.04 9.31 -0.42
N TRP A 52 12.65 10.58 -0.26
CA TRP A 52 12.17 11.42 -1.36
C TRP A 52 13.22 11.62 -2.46
N ARG A 53 14.47 11.90 -2.09
CA ARG A 53 15.56 12.03 -3.06
C ARG A 53 15.83 10.74 -3.83
N ARG A 54 15.75 9.58 -3.17
CA ARG A 54 15.91 8.27 -3.82
C ARG A 54 14.75 7.95 -4.75
N LEU A 55 13.51 8.21 -4.33
CA LEU A 55 12.33 8.06 -5.16
C LEU A 55 12.46 8.86 -6.47
N LEU A 56 12.91 10.11 -6.39
CA LEU A 56 13.10 10.96 -7.57
C LEU A 56 14.23 10.48 -8.51
N LYS A 57 15.15 9.65 -8.03
CA LYS A 57 16.16 9.02 -8.89
C LYS A 57 15.63 7.80 -9.66
N ASN A 58 14.56 7.17 -9.19
CA ASN A 58 13.92 6.04 -9.87
C ASN A 58 12.98 6.56 -10.98
N LYS A 59 13.43 6.45 -12.25
CA LYS A 59 12.68 6.98 -13.40
C LYS A 59 11.28 6.37 -13.56
N LEU A 60 11.13 5.06 -13.27
CA LEU A 60 9.82 4.38 -13.36
C LEU A 60 8.87 4.85 -12.26
N ALA A 61 9.37 5.03 -11.04
CA ALA A 61 8.58 5.57 -9.95
C ALA A 61 8.11 7.01 -10.21
N VAL A 62 8.98 7.85 -10.77
CA VAL A 62 8.64 9.22 -11.18
C VAL A 62 7.61 9.21 -12.31
N LEU A 63 7.78 8.36 -13.33
CA LEU A 63 6.79 8.19 -14.40
C LEU A 63 5.44 7.76 -13.83
N GLY A 64 5.43 6.74 -12.96
CA GLY A 64 4.22 6.27 -12.29
C GLY A 64 3.55 7.37 -11.45
N MET A 65 4.33 8.14 -10.71
CA MET A 65 3.84 9.29 -9.94
C MET A 65 3.19 10.34 -10.83
N VAL A 66 3.85 10.74 -11.91
CA VAL A 66 3.33 11.76 -12.84
C VAL A 66 2.05 11.28 -13.51
N VAL A 67 2.03 10.05 -14.03
CA VAL A 67 0.83 9.49 -14.70
C VAL A 67 -0.32 9.33 -13.69
N SER A 68 -0.06 8.84 -12.47
CA SER A 68 -1.09 8.76 -11.43
C SER A 68 -1.68 10.13 -11.09
N ILE A 69 -0.84 11.15 -10.90
CA ILE A 69 -1.29 12.51 -10.61
C ILE A 69 -2.13 13.05 -11.77
N LEU A 70 -1.70 12.88 -13.02
CA LEU A 70 -2.45 13.33 -14.19
C LEU A 70 -3.84 12.67 -14.27
N ILE A 71 -3.94 11.37 -14.06
CA ILE A 71 -5.21 10.64 -14.08
C ILE A 71 -6.10 11.09 -12.91
N ILE A 72 -5.56 11.26 -11.70
CA ILE A 72 -6.30 11.75 -10.52
C ILE A 72 -6.84 13.16 -10.79
N VAL A 73 -5.99 14.07 -11.26
CA VAL A 73 -6.37 15.45 -11.56
C VAL A 73 -7.43 15.48 -12.67
N ALA A 74 -7.23 14.72 -13.75
CA ALA A 74 -8.20 14.59 -14.82
C ALA A 74 -9.54 14.05 -14.33
N SER A 75 -9.54 13.04 -13.46
CA SER A 75 -10.76 12.47 -12.88
C SER A 75 -11.49 13.45 -11.96
N ILE A 76 -10.77 14.28 -11.19
CA ILE A 76 -11.38 15.27 -10.27
C ILE A 76 -11.91 16.48 -11.01
N ILE A 77 -11.12 17.06 -11.89
CA ILE A 77 -11.42 18.36 -12.55
C ILE A 77 -12.19 18.14 -13.86
N GLY A 78 -11.89 17.09 -14.60
CA GLY A 78 -12.40 16.81 -15.94
C GLY A 78 -13.92 16.79 -16.03
N PRO A 79 -14.67 16.08 -15.15
CA PRO A 79 -16.13 16.10 -15.20
C PRO A 79 -16.73 17.50 -15.07
N THR A 80 -16.11 18.36 -14.24
CA THR A 80 -16.54 19.76 -14.07
C THR A 80 -16.28 20.59 -15.33
N ILE A 81 -15.13 20.39 -15.98
CA ILE A 81 -14.79 21.07 -17.24
C ILE A 81 -15.76 20.64 -18.32
N ILE A 82 -15.96 19.34 -18.54
CA ILE A 82 -16.84 18.81 -19.58
C ILE A 82 -18.28 19.31 -19.38
N ARG A 83 -18.76 19.33 -18.15
CA ARG A 83 -20.09 19.87 -17.82
C ARG A 83 -20.21 21.36 -18.18
N ARG A 84 -19.16 22.15 -17.95
CA ARG A 84 -19.19 23.61 -18.23
C ARG A 84 -19.03 23.90 -19.71
N THR A 85 -18.24 23.13 -20.44
CA THR A 85 -17.96 23.40 -21.87
C THR A 85 -19.01 22.79 -22.78
N ASN A 86 -19.39 21.53 -22.57
CA ASN A 86 -20.25 20.79 -23.50
C ASN A 86 -21.61 20.41 -22.87
N GLY A 87 -21.83 20.69 -21.60
CA GLY A 87 -23.07 20.34 -20.89
C GLY A 87 -23.17 18.83 -20.54
N PHE A 88 -22.18 18.01 -20.90
CA PHE A 88 -22.25 16.55 -20.67
C PHE A 88 -21.95 16.20 -19.21
N THR A 89 -22.78 15.30 -18.68
CA THR A 89 -22.54 14.61 -17.41
C THR A 89 -22.52 13.11 -17.63
N TYR A 90 -21.99 12.37 -16.68
CA TYR A 90 -21.84 10.88 -16.80
C TYR A 90 -23.18 10.14 -16.92
N ASP A 91 -24.29 10.76 -16.51
CA ASP A 91 -25.65 10.22 -16.48
C ASP A 91 -26.59 10.88 -17.50
N LEU A 92 -26.14 11.93 -18.21
CA LEU A 92 -26.96 12.65 -19.16
C LEU A 92 -27.31 11.77 -20.36
N ILE A 93 -28.57 11.41 -20.49
CA ILE A 93 -29.13 10.75 -21.67
C ILE A 93 -29.73 11.83 -22.55
N PRO A 94 -29.34 11.93 -23.86
CA PRO A 94 -29.94 12.87 -24.77
C PRO A 94 -31.46 12.68 -24.87
N LYS A 95 -32.19 13.78 -24.92
CA LYS A 95 -33.66 13.74 -25.09
C LYS A 95 -34.07 13.37 -26.54
N ASP A 96 -33.23 13.66 -27.48
CA ASP A 96 -33.44 13.31 -28.89
C ASP A 96 -33.11 11.82 -29.12
N GLN A 97 -34.11 11.07 -29.53
CA GLN A 97 -33.98 9.63 -29.81
C GLN A 97 -32.94 9.31 -30.90
N THR A 98 -32.64 10.24 -31.80
CA THR A 98 -31.59 10.05 -32.81
C THR A 98 -30.20 10.06 -32.21
N LEU A 99 -30.03 10.67 -31.03
CA LEU A 99 -28.78 10.77 -30.28
C LEU A 99 -28.65 9.67 -29.20
N THR A 100 -29.68 8.87 -28.94
CA THR A 100 -29.63 7.73 -28.01
C THR A 100 -29.03 6.49 -28.68
N LYS A 101 -27.84 6.65 -29.26
CA LYS A 101 -27.11 5.58 -29.97
C LYS A 101 -25.63 5.62 -29.63
N SER A 102 -24.97 4.49 -29.84
CA SER A 102 -23.52 4.41 -29.72
C SER A 102 -22.84 5.06 -30.93
N PHE A 103 -22.20 6.18 -30.72
CA PHE A 103 -21.32 6.79 -31.73
C PHE A 103 -19.87 6.39 -31.49
N ALA A 104 -19.16 6.08 -32.57
CA ALA A 104 -17.73 5.81 -32.50
C ALA A 104 -16.94 7.06 -32.04
N PRO A 105 -15.74 6.88 -31.50
CA PRO A 105 -14.87 8.00 -31.12
C PRO A 105 -14.71 8.99 -32.27
N PHE A 106 -14.73 10.29 -31.92
CA PHE A 106 -14.64 11.40 -32.87
C PHE A 106 -15.71 11.42 -33.97
N ARG A 107 -16.90 10.85 -33.72
CA ARG A 107 -18.02 10.85 -34.67
C ARG A 107 -19.26 11.53 -34.07
N ASN A 108 -20.00 12.24 -34.90
CA ASN A 108 -21.33 12.78 -34.57
C ASN A 108 -22.46 11.86 -35.06
N ALA A 109 -23.72 12.25 -34.85
CA ALA A 109 -24.90 11.51 -35.25
C ALA A 109 -24.98 11.24 -36.76
N GLN A 110 -24.35 12.08 -37.57
CA GLN A 110 -24.29 11.95 -39.05
C GLN A 110 -23.07 11.13 -39.51
N GLY A 111 -22.27 10.60 -38.59
CA GLY A 111 -21.04 9.86 -38.87
C GLY A 111 -19.87 10.73 -39.33
N ALA A 112 -20.01 12.05 -39.34
CA ALA A 112 -18.94 13.00 -39.64
C ALA A 112 -17.98 13.14 -38.48
N PHE A 113 -16.71 13.55 -38.76
CA PHE A 113 -15.71 13.82 -37.73
C PHE A 113 -16.17 14.98 -36.81
N SER A 114 -16.07 14.76 -35.50
CA SER A 114 -16.45 15.76 -34.50
C SER A 114 -15.66 15.55 -33.20
N TRP A 115 -15.24 16.65 -32.58
CA TRP A 115 -14.63 16.66 -31.25
C TRP A 115 -15.64 16.56 -30.11
N THR A 116 -16.95 16.47 -30.41
CA THR A 116 -18.01 16.46 -29.40
C THR A 116 -17.92 15.25 -28.46
N HIS A 117 -17.59 14.07 -29.02
CA HIS A 117 -17.46 12.81 -28.29
C HIS A 117 -16.09 12.16 -28.59
N PRO A 118 -14.99 12.62 -27.95
CA PRO A 118 -13.64 12.11 -28.25
C PRO A 118 -13.47 10.60 -27.98
N MET A 119 -14.17 10.07 -26.98
CA MET A 119 -14.19 8.64 -26.64
C MET A 119 -15.47 7.94 -27.12
N GLY A 120 -16.28 8.60 -27.96
CA GLY A 120 -17.57 8.10 -28.41
C GLY A 120 -18.64 8.13 -27.31
N THR A 121 -19.73 7.40 -27.56
CA THR A 121 -20.86 7.29 -26.64
C THR A 121 -21.17 5.84 -26.29
N ASP A 122 -21.96 5.62 -25.23
CA ASP A 122 -22.51 4.31 -24.89
C ASP A 122 -23.84 4.02 -25.61
N ASN A 123 -24.48 2.90 -25.28
CA ASN A 123 -25.74 2.46 -25.89
C ASN A 123 -26.94 3.40 -25.61
N ALA A 124 -26.85 4.23 -24.59
CA ALA A 124 -27.87 5.23 -24.25
C ALA A 124 -27.49 6.65 -24.76
N GLY A 125 -26.41 6.76 -25.56
CA GLY A 125 -25.92 8.05 -26.05
C GLY A 125 -25.17 8.90 -25.03
N ARG A 126 -24.83 8.36 -23.85
CA ARG A 126 -24.07 9.09 -22.83
C ARG A 126 -22.61 9.22 -23.25
N ASP A 127 -21.99 10.36 -22.99
CA ASP A 127 -20.60 10.65 -23.35
C ASP A 127 -19.61 9.76 -22.58
N MET A 128 -18.79 8.99 -23.30
CA MET A 128 -17.83 8.07 -22.69
C MET A 128 -16.69 8.77 -21.97
N LEU A 129 -16.22 9.94 -22.44
CA LEU A 129 -15.19 10.70 -21.74
C LEU A 129 -15.69 11.19 -20.38
N ALA A 130 -16.90 11.74 -20.31
CA ALA A 130 -17.52 12.15 -19.06
C ALA A 130 -17.70 10.96 -18.09
N ARG A 131 -18.07 9.77 -18.62
CA ARG A 131 -18.23 8.55 -17.84
C ARG A 131 -16.89 8.01 -17.33
N VAL A 132 -15.85 7.95 -18.15
CA VAL A 132 -14.51 7.46 -17.76
C VAL A 132 -13.90 8.34 -16.67
N LEU A 133 -13.99 9.68 -16.81
CA LEU A 133 -13.46 10.59 -15.81
C LEU A 133 -14.25 10.57 -14.51
N SER A 134 -15.58 10.52 -14.55
CA SER A 134 -16.42 10.36 -13.36
C SER A 134 -16.26 8.98 -12.72
N GLY A 135 -16.11 7.94 -13.53
CA GLY A 135 -15.80 6.59 -13.06
C GLY A 135 -14.50 6.52 -12.31
N GLY A 136 -13.49 7.30 -12.76
CA GLY A 136 -12.22 7.44 -12.05
C GLY A 136 -12.37 8.01 -10.64
N GLN A 137 -13.23 9.01 -10.44
CA GLN A 137 -13.52 9.52 -9.09
C GLN A 137 -14.00 8.42 -8.16
N ILE A 138 -14.95 7.59 -8.63
CA ILE A 138 -15.53 6.53 -7.81
C ILE A 138 -14.52 5.41 -7.57
N SER A 139 -13.83 4.91 -8.60
CA SER A 139 -12.81 3.86 -8.44
C SER A 139 -11.69 4.26 -7.50
N LEU A 140 -11.18 5.50 -7.61
CA LEU A 140 -10.16 6.04 -6.71
C LEU A 140 -10.69 6.20 -5.28
N MET A 141 -11.91 6.69 -5.12
CA MET A 141 -12.55 6.84 -3.81
C MET A 141 -12.73 5.47 -3.14
N VAL A 142 -13.22 4.45 -3.87
CA VAL A 142 -13.33 3.08 -3.37
C VAL A 142 -11.97 2.59 -2.87
N ALA A 143 -10.94 2.71 -3.70
CA ALA A 143 -9.61 2.21 -3.38
C ALA A 143 -8.98 2.91 -2.18
N LEU A 144 -9.05 4.24 -2.12
CA LEU A 144 -8.45 5.02 -1.05
C LEU A 144 -9.16 4.83 0.29
N ILE A 145 -10.50 4.88 0.30
CA ILE A 145 -11.27 4.71 1.54
C ILE A 145 -11.14 3.28 2.07
N SER A 146 -11.21 2.26 1.20
CA SER A 146 -11.04 0.87 1.62
C SER A 146 -9.63 0.62 2.15
N THR A 147 -8.60 1.19 1.51
CA THR A 147 -7.22 1.11 2.01
C THR A 147 -7.09 1.82 3.37
N PHE A 148 -7.72 2.97 3.56
CA PHE A 148 -7.72 3.68 4.83
C PHE A 148 -8.40 2.86 5.95
N VAL A 149 -9.54 2.23 5.67
CA VAL A 149 -10.21 1.31 6.62
C VAL A 149 -9.30 0.13 6.95
N SER A 150 -8.67 -0.47 5.94
CA SER A 150 -7.69 -1.55 6.11
C SER A 150 -6.51 -1.13 7.00
N LEU A 151 -5.99 0.09 6.80
CA LEU A 151 -4.92 0.66 7.63
C LEU A 151 -5.35 0.81 9.09
N LEU A 152 -6.49 1.43 9.34
CA LEU A 152 -6.99 1.65 10.70
C LEU A 152 -7.12 0.35 11.47
N ILE A 153 -7.76 -0.65 10.87
CA ILE A 153 -7.98 -1.95 11.51
C ILE A 153 -6.65 -2.71 11.60
N GLY A 154 -5.94 -2.86 10.49
CA GLY A 154 -4.75 -3.70 10.40
C GLY A 154 -3.59 -3.20 11.25
N VAL A 155 -3.34 -1.88 11.26
CA VAL A 155 -2.28 -1.28 12.10
C VAL A 155 -2.62 -1.45 13.58
N SER A 156 -3.85 -1.13 14.00
CA SER A 156 -4.26 -1.25 15.39
C SER A 156 -4.22 -2.71 15.86
N TYR A 157 -4.75 -3.63 15.08
CA TYR A 157 -4.80 -5.05 15.37
C TYR A 157 -3.40 -5.67 15.41
N GLY A 158 -2.63 -5.48 14.33
CA GLY A 158 -1.28 -6.03 14.23
C GLY A 158 -0.31 -5.50 15.27
N ALA A 159 -0.38 -4.18 15.56
CA ALA A 159 0.46 -3.57 16.58
C ALA A 159 0.12 -4.08 17.99
N THR A 160 -1.15 -4.26 18.30
CA THR A 160 -1.58 -4.83 19.59
C THR A 160 -1.13 -6.29 19.73
N ALA A 161 -1.38 -7.13 18.72
CA ALA A 161 -0.94 -8.52 18.72
C ALA A 161 0.59 -8.65 18.87
N GLY A 162 1.35 -7.93 18.03
CA GLY A 162 2.82 -7.98 18.05
C GLY A 162 3.46 -7.49 19.36
N TYR A 163 2.87 -6.44 19.96
CA TYR A 163 3.42 -5.90 21.21
C TYR A 163 3.09 -6.78 22.42
N VAL A 164 1.81 -7.14 22.62
CA VAL A 164 1.37 -7.94 23.78
C VAL A 164 1.97 -9.33 23.73
N GLY A 165 1.91 -9.99 22.59
CA GLY A 165 2.46 -11.36 22.41
C GLY A 165 1.68 -12.43 23.17
N GLY A 166 2.28 -13.63 23.26
CA GLY A 166 1.74 -14.78 24.00
C GLY A 166 0.35 -15.22 23.53
N ARG A 167 -0.51 -15.68 24.45
CA ARG A 167 -1.83 -16.21 24.14
C ARG A 167 -2.76 -15.24 23.41
N LEU A 168 -2.62 -13.92 23.66
CA LEU A 168 -3.43 -12.92 22.96
C LEU A 168 -3.03 -12.84 21.49
N ASP A 169 -1.74 -12.78 21.21
CA ASP A 169 -1.22 -12.80 19.84
C ASP A 169 -1.66 -14.07 19.10
N ASP A 170 -1.52 -15.23 19.73
CA ASP A 170 -1.93 -16.50 19.15
C ASP A 170 -3.43 -16.53 18.81
N LEU A 171 -4.28 -16.03 19.72
CA LEU A 171 -5.73 -15.95 19.46
C LEU A 171 -6.05 -14.97 18.33
N MET A 172 -5.45 -13.76 18.37
CA MET A 172 -5.67 -12.74 17.36
C MET A 172 -5.22 -13.23 15.98
N MET A 173 -4.05 -13.85 15.87
CA MET A 173 -3.56 -14.39 14.60
C MET A 173 -4.37 -15.59 14.12
N ARG A 174 -4.91 -16.44 15.01
CA ARG A 174 -5.80 -17.54 14.63
C ARG A 174 -7.09 -17.02 13.99
N ILE A 175 -7.65 -15.90 14.49
CA ILE A 175 -8.80 -15.25 13.84
C ILE A 175 -8.42 -14.78 12.43
N VAL A 176 -7.26 -14.14 12.28
CA VAL A 176 -6.74 -13.73 10.97
C VAL A 176 -6.57 -14.93 10.04
N ASP A 177 -6.04 -16.05 10.53
CA ASP A 177 -5.79 -17.26 9.73
C ASP A 177 -7.10 -17.93 9.28
N VAL A 178 -8.11 -18.00 10.15
CA VAL A 178 -9.44 -18.49 9.80
C VAL A 178 -10.09 -17.64 8.72
N LEU A 179 -10.06 -16.31 8.87
CA LEU A 179 -10.61 -15.40 7.86
C LEU A 179 -9.83 -15.49 6.54
N TYR A 180 -8.51 -15.67 6.60
CA TYR A 180 -7.64 -15.78 5.43
C TYR A 180 -7.80 -17.11 4.68
N SER A 181 -8.31 -18.17 5.35
CA SER A 181 -8.60 -19.47 4.71
C SER A 181 -9.83 -19.42 3.81
N LEU A 182 -10.69 -18.43 3.98
CA LEU A 182 -11.88 -18.24 3.15
C LEU A 182 -11.51 -17.45 1.87
N PRO A 183 -12.09 -17.83 0.72
CA PRO A 183 -11.89 -17.05 -0.50
C PRO A 183 -12.35 -15.59 -0.29
N TYR A 184 -11.44 -14.63 -0.53
CA TYR A 184 -11.66 -13.20 -0.35
C TYR A 184 -13.00 -12.71 -0.90
N VAL A 185 -13.32 -13.10 -2.14
CA VAL A 185 -14.55 -12.66 -2.84
C VAL A 185 -15.79 -13.15 -2.11
N ILE A 186 -15.78 -14.36 -1.57
CA ILE A 186 -16.94 -14.92 -0.83
C ILE A 186 -17.19 -14.10 0.43
N ILE A 187 -16.15 -13.73 1.17
CA ILE A 187 -16.31 -12.88 2.37
C ILE A 187 -16.93 -11.54 1.99
N VAL A 188 -16.45 -10.91 0.93
CA VAL A 188 -16.99 -9.62 0.47
C VAL A 188 -18.45 -9.76 0.06
N ILE A 189 -18.81 -10.80 -0.71
CA ILE A 189 -20.21 -11.06 -1.11
C ILE A 189 -21.12 -11.25 0.13
N VAL A 190 -20.68 -12.03 1.09
CA VAL A 190 -21.43 -12.25 2.34
C VAL A 190 -21.62 -10.93 3.10
N LEU A 191 -20.57 -10.11 3.23
CA LEU A 191 -20.67 -8.80 3.88
C LEU A 191 -21.64 -7.86 3.15
N LEU A 192 -21.62 -7.86 1.81
CA LEU A 192 -22.56 -7.08 1.00
C LEU A 192 -24.00 -7.58 1.17
N ALA A 193 -24.21 -8.87 1.35
CA ALA A 193 -25.54 -9.45 1.56
C ALA A 193 -26.09 -9.20 2.98
N LEU A 194 -25.22 -9.25 3.99
CA LEU A 194 -25.59 -9.03 5.40
C LEU A 194 -25.92 -7.58 5.75
N LEU A 195 -25.39 -6.62 5.02
CA LEU A 195 -25.52 -5.19 5.26
C LEU A 195 -26.22 -4.49 4.08
N PRO A 196 -27.46 -4.83 3.72
CA PRO A 196 -28.09 -4.30 2.53
C PRO A 196 -28.35 -2.80 2.65
N ALA A 197 -27.73 -2.01 1.78
CA ALA A 197 -27.90 -0.57 1.74
C ALA A 197 -29.06 -0.19 0.80
N LYS A 198 -29.95 0.69 1.29
CA LYS A 198 -31.15 1.13 0.56
C LYS A 198 -30.93 2.36 -0.32
N THR A 199 -29.85 3.10 -0.08
CA THR A 199 -29.53 4.33 -0.82
C THR A 199 -28.28 4.18 -1.66
N PRO A 200 -28.12 4.90 -2.80
CA PRO A 200 -26.93 4.83 -3.62
C PRO A 200 -25.63 5.21 -2.86
N THR A 201 -25.72 6.16 -1.92
CA THR A 201 -24.58 6.52 -1.06
C THR A 201 -24.27 5.43 -0.05
N GLY A 202 -25.32 4.81 0.53
CA GLY A 202 -25.16 3.66 1.44
C GLY A 202 -24.52 2.46 0.75
N GLN A 203 -24.85 2.19 -0.52
CA GLN A 203 -24.24 1.10 -1.31
C GLN A 203 -22.74 1.34 -1.53
N LEU A 204 -22.30 2.58 -1.79
CA LEU A 204 -20.89 2.89 -1.87
C LEU A 204 -20.18 2.71 -0.51
N ALA A 205 -20.78 3.22 0.56
CA ALA A 205 -20.23 3.04 1.92
C ALA A 205 -20.12 1.56 2.31
N GLN A 206 -21.12 0.76 1.96
CA GLN A 206 -21.14 -0.70 2.13
C GLN A 206 -19.98 -1.36 1.36
N LEU A 207 -19.76 -0.96 0.09
CA LEU A 207 -18.66 -1.48 -0.74
C LEU A 207 -17.30 -1.10 -0.14
N PHE A 208 -17.12 0.16 0.29
CA PHE A 208 -15.89 0.62 0.94
C PHE A 208 -15.58 -0.18 2.19
N PHE A 209 -16.61 -0.38 3.03
CA PHE A 209 -16.46 -1.16 4.25
C PHE A 209 -16.15 -2.63 3.95
N ALA A 210 -16.87 -3.27 3.05
CA ALA A 210 -16.69 -4.69 2.73
C ALA A 210 -15.28 -4.97 2.18
N LEU A 211 -14.78 -4.14 1.25
CA LEU A 211 -13.42 -4.26 0.71
C LEU A 211 -12.36 -3.98 1.76
N GLY A 212 -12.53 -2.92 2.56
CA GLY A 212 -11.60 -2.55 3.62
C GLY A 212 -11.57 -3.57 4.76
N ALA A 213 -12.73 -4.14 5.12
CA ALA A 213 -12.90 -5.14 6.17
C ALA A 213 -12.26 -6.50 5.86
N VAL A 214 -11.81 -6.73 4.64
CA VAL A 214 -11.05 -7.95 4.30
C VAL A 214 -9.58 -7.63 4.04
N SER A 215 -9.27 -6.47 3.46
CA SER A 215 -7.89 -6.08 3.12
C SER A 215 -6.99 -5.86 4.36
N TRP A 216 -7.56 -5.63 5.55
CA TRP A 216 -6.79 -5.41 6.78
C TRP A 216 -6.01 -6.64 7.28
N LEU A 217 -6.41 -7.85 6.88
CA LEU A 217 -5.79 -9.09 7.35
C LEU A 217 -4.28 -9.16 7.05
N THR A 218 -3.89 -8.81 5.82
CA THR A 218 -2.48 -8.79 5.42
C THR A 218 -1.73 -7.63 6.10
N MET A 219 -2.35 -6.45 6.22
CA MET A 219 -1.78 -5.32 6.94
C MET A 219 -1.49 -5.68 8.41
N ALA A 220 -2.41 -6.37 9.08
CA ALA A 220 -2.22 -6.80 10.46
C ALA A 220 -1.00 -7.72 10.63
N ARG A 221 -0.79 -8.67 9.72
CA ARG A 221 0.39 -9.56 9.75
C ARG A 221 1.70 -8.79 9.55
N ILE A 222 1.72 -7.84 8.61
CA ILE A 222 2.90 -7.01 8.33
C ILE A 222 3.25 -6.15 9.55
N VAL A 223 2.27 -5.44 10.10
CA VAL A 223 2.47 -4.57 11.25
C VAL A 223 2.87 -5.38 12.49
N ARG A 224 2.25 -6.55 12.71
CA ARG A 224 2.66 -7.47 13.79
C ARG A 224 4.14 -7.82 13.68
N GLY A 225 4.61 -8.24 12.49
CA GLY A 225 6.01 -8.59 12.26
C GLY A 225 6.95 -7.41 12.55
N GLN A 226 6.61 -6.21 12.09
CA GLN A 226 7.39 -5.00 12.37
C GLN A 226 7.44 -4.66 13.86
N VAL A 227 6.30 -4.73 14.55
CA VAL A 227 6.24 -4.45 16.00
C VAL A 227 7.00 -5.49 16.80
N MET A 228 6.97 -6.77 16.41
CA MET A 228 7.76 -7.82 17.06
C MET A 228 9.27 -7.56 16.94
N SER A 229 9.76 -7.04 15.83
CA SER A 229 11.16 -6.67 15.66
C SER A 229 11.56 -5.42 16.47
N LEU A 230 10.62 -4.49 16.68
CA LEU A 230 10.88 -3.22 17.35
C LEU A 230 10.67 -3.25 18.87
N LYS A 231 9.82 -4.16 19.40
CA LYS A 231 9.39 -4.13 20.82
C LYS A 231 10.50 -4.32 21.86
N ASN A 232 11.64 -4.88 21.43
CA ASN A 232 12.81 -5.13 22.28
C ASN A 232 13.94 -4.11 22.06
N GLN A 233 13.72 -3.07 21.24
CA GLN A 233 14.68 -2.01 21.01
C GLN A 233 14.81 -1.09 22.25
N GLU A 234 15.98 -0.49 22.43
CA GLU A 234 16.34 0.31 23.60
C GLU A 234 15.32 1.42 23.91
N PHE A 235 14.80 2.12 22.90
CA PHE A 235 13.82 3.19 23.09
C PHE A 235 12.49 2.68 23.68
N VAL A 236 12.10 1.42 23.39
CA VAL A 236 10.90 0.80 23.96
C VAL A 236 11.15 0.35 25.38
N LEU A 237 12.35 -0.22 25.64
CA LEU A 237 12.75 -0.63 26.99
C LEU A 237 12.84 0.58 27.92
N ALA A 238 13.42 1.69 27.47
CA ALA A 238 13.46 2.95 28.21
C ALA A 238 12.06 3.49 28.51
N ALA A 239 11.14 3.46 27.51
CA ALA A 239 9.75 3.86 27.72
C ALA A 239 9.03 2.99 28.77
N ARG A 240 9.33 1.67 28.81
CA ARG A 240 8.80 0.77 29.87
C ARG A 240 9.38 1.11 31.23
N ALA A 241 10.69 1.33 31.32
CA ALA A 241 11.38 1.63 32.58
C ALA A 241 10.86 2.94 33.21
N THR A 242 10.45 3.91 32.37
CA THR A 242 9.84 5.18 32.82
C THR A 242 8.33 5.09 33.13
N GLY A 243 7.74 3.87 33.07
CA GLY A 243 6.34 3.65 33.41
C GLY A 243 5.31 4.11 32.36
N VAL A 244 5.72 4.28 31.10
CA VAL A 244 4.78 4.64 30.01
C VAL A 244 3.77 3.52 29.79
N SER A 245 2.48 3.85 29.73
CA SER A 245 1.40 2.86 29.54
C SER A 245 1.47 2.15 28.19
N THR A 246 1.05 0.87 28.16
CA THR A 246 1.04 0.02 26.94
C THR A 246 0.42 0.68 25.72
N PRO A 247 -0.80 1.27 25.76
CA PRO A 247 -1.37 1.93 24.58
C PRO A 247 -0.49 3.08 24.07
N ARG A 248 0.12 3.85 24.99
CA ARG A 248 1.01 4.95 24.61
C ARG A 248 2.30 4.43 23.97
N ILE A 249 2.86 3.32 24.45
CA ILE A 249 4.01 2.67 23.79
C ILE A 249 3.64 2.22 22.37
N ILE A 250 2.50 1.55 22.21
CA ILE A 250 2.04 1.08 20.89
C ILE A 250 1.86 2.26 19.92
N PHE A 251 0.97 3.21 20.25
CA PHE A 251 0.56 4.22 19.27
C PHE A 251 1.51 5.41 19.16
N ARG A 252 2.32 5.73 20.18
CA ARG A 252 3.23 6.87 20.14
C ARG A 252 4.69 6.51 19.87
N HIS A 253 5.09 5.26 20.14
CA HIS A 253 6.47 4.83 19.94
C HIS A 253 6.60 3.77 18.83
N LEU A 254 5.79 2.72 18.83
CA LEU A 254 5.94 1.62 17.88
C LEU A 254 5.32 1.95 16.52
N VAL A 255 4.04 2.32 16.48
CA VAL A 255 3.33 2.61 15.21
C VAL A 255 4.06 3.64 14.35
N PRO A 256 4.53 4.80 14.86
CA PRO A 256 5.28 5.74 14.02
C PRO A 256 6.57 5.17 13.44
N ASN A 257 7.23 4.24 14.16
CA ASN A 257 8.45 3.59 13.68
C ASN A 257 8.19 2.46 12.67
N THR A 258 6.93 2.00 12.53
CA THR A 258 6.52 1.04 11.47
C THR A 258 6.00 1.73 10.22
N MET A 259 5.93 3.07 10.17
CA MET A 259 5.28 3.80 9.05
C MET A 259 5.94 3.57 7.70
N GLY A 260 7.25 3.33 7.62
CA GLY A 260 7.92 3.04 6.36
C GLY A 260 7.27 1.84 5.63
N PRO A 261 7.34 0.62 6.18
CA PRO A 261 6.67 -0.56 5.62
C PRO A 261 5.15 -0.40 5.46
N VAL A 262 4.49 0.30 6.38
CA VAL A 262 3.03 0.52 6.33
C VAL A 262 2.63 1.35 5.11
N ILE A 263 3.34 2.46 4.83
CA ILE A 263 3.06 3.31 3.67
C ILE A 263 3.31 2.56 2.36
N VAL A 264 4.41 1.82 2.26
CA VAL A 264 4.71 0.98 1.10
C VAL A 264 3.58 0.00 0.84
N TYR A 265 3.18 -0.74 1.86
CA TYR A 265 2.11 -1.72 1.70
C TYR A 265 0.75 -1.07 1.40
N ALA A 266 0.43 0.07 2.02
CA ALA A 266 -0.76 0.83 1.72
C ALA A 266 -0.82 1.25 0.25
N THR A 267 0.30 1.73 -0.32
CA THR A 267 0.37 2.11 -1.74
C THR A 267 0.10 0.92 -2.67
N LEU A 268 0.64 -0.27 -2.35
CA LEU A 268 0.41 -1.51 -3.10
C LEU A 268 -1.00 -2.09 -2.89
N THR A 269 -1.68 -1.72 -1.80
CA THR A 269 -3.06 -2.16 -1.54
C THR A 269 -4.07 -1.43 -2.44
N VAL A 270 -3.81 -0.16 -2.79
CA VAL A 270 -4.72 0.64 -3.63
C VAL A 270 -5.04 -0.06 -4.97
N PRO A 271 -4.05 -0.46 -5.80
CA PRO A 271 -4.34 -1.17 -7.06
C PRO A 271 -5.02 -2.52 -6.84
N THR A 272 -4.70 -3.24 -5.75
CA THR A 272 -5.35 -4.51 -5.42
C THR A 272 -6.85 -4.33 -5.12
N VAL A 273 -7.21 -3.28 -4.37
CA VAL A 273 -8.61 -2.94 -4.08
C VAL A 273 -9.34 -2.50 -5.35
N MET A 274 -8.69 -1.72 -6.25
CA MET A 274 -9.28 -1.34 -7.54
C MET A 274 -9.61 -2.55 -8.40
N LEU A 275 -8.70 -3.54 -8.49
CA LEU A 275 -8.96 -4.79 -9.20
C LEU A 275 -10.11 -5.58 -8.56
N SER A 276 -10.17 -5.62 -7.23
CA SER A 276 -11.24 -6.30 -6.50
C SER A 276 -12.61 -5.63 -6.75
N GLU A 277 -12.66 -4.30 -6.78
CA GLU A 277 -13.86 -3.54 -7.13
C GLU A 277 -14.31 -3.84 -8.57
N ALA A 278 -13.37 -3.82 -9.52
CA ALA A 278 -13.66 -4.12 -10.91
C ALA A 278 -14.19 -5.55 -11.09
N PHE A 279 -13.63 -6.51 -10.38
CA PHE A 279 -14.12 -7.89 -10.39
C PHE A 279 -15.53 -8.02 -9.81
N LEU A 280 -15.81 -7.35 -8.69
CA LEU A 280 -17.18 -7.31 -8.12
C LEU A 280 -18.18 -6.63 -9.05
N SER A 281 -17.75 -5.56 -9.74
CA SER A 281 -18.55 -4.90 -10.77
C SER A 281 -18.89 -5.85 -11.93
N PHE A 282 -17.93 -6.68 -12.33
CA PHE A 282 -18.15 -7.72 -13.34
C PHE A 282 -19.18 -8.77 -12.90
N LEU A 283 -19.22 -9.09 -11.61
CA LEU A 283 -20.24 -9.97 -11.01
C LEU A 283 -21.58 -9.27 -10.73
N GLY A 284 -21.72 -7.98 -11.09
CA GLY A 284 -22.94 -7.20 -10.83
C GLY A 284 -23.09 -6.73 -9.36
N LEU A 285 -22.03 -6.87 -8.55
CA LEU A 285 -22.00 -6.53 -7.13
C LEU A 285 -21.23 -5.24 -6.83
N GLY A 286 -20.71 -4.57 -7.84
CA GLY A 286 -19.96 -3.32 -7.73
C GLY A 286 -20.85 -2.08 -7.66
N VAL A 287 -20.32 -0.99 -8.22
CA VAL A 287 -21.00 0.30 -8.26
C VAL A 287 -22.23 0.23 -9.16
N ARG A 288 -23.39 0.65 -8.64
CA ARG A 288 -24.68 0.57 -9.36
C ARG A 288 -25.05 1.91 -9.99
N PRO A 289 -25.79 1.89 -11.11
CA PRO A 289 -26.36 3.10 -11.71
C PRO A 289 -27.16 3.95 -10.70
N PRO A 290 -27.17 5.30 -10.86
CA PRO A 290 -26.61 6.06 -11.99
C PRO A 290 -25.08 6.24 -11.92
N ARG A 291 -24.45 5.94 -10.78
CA ARG A 291 -23.00 6.07 -10.62
C ARG A 291 -22.24 5.03 -11.45
N VAL A 292 -21.03 5.38 -11.83
CA VAL A 292 -20.14 4.54 -12.63
C VAL A 292 -18.76 4.46 -11.97
N SER A 293 -18.07 3.34 -12.16
CA SER A 293 -16.66 3.14 -11.88
C SER A 293 -15.95 2.62 -13.12
N TRP A 294 -14.63 2.61 -13.16
CA TRP A 294 -13.93 1.98 -14.30
C TRP A 294 -14.27 0.49 -14.41
N GLY A 295 -14.44 -0.21 -13.29
CA GLY A 295 -14.85 -1.60 -13.27
C GLY A 295 -16.26 -1.81 -13.84
N SER A 296 -17.24 -0.99 -13.43
CA SER A 296 -18.61 -1.08 -13.98
C SER A 296 -18.68 -0.72 -15.46
N LEU A 297 -17.90 0.30 -15.90
CA LEU A 297 -17.80 0.65 -17.32
C LEU A 297 -17.15 -0.46 -18.14
N ALA A 298 -16.12 -1.10 -17.62
CA ALA A 298 -15.48 -2.23 -18.29
C ALA A 298 -16.44 -3.44 -18.39
N ALA A 299 -17.23 -3.70 -17.33
CA ALA A 299 -18.23 -4.77 -17.35
C ALA A 299 -19.36 -4.49 -18.35
N GLU A 300 -19.87 -3.24 -18.43
CA GLU A 300 -20.83 -2.84 -19.45
C GLU A 300 -20.24 -2.96 -20.87
N GLY A 301 -19.00 -2.46 -21.07
CA GLY A 301 -18.30 -2.45 -22.35
C GLY A 301 -17.97 -3.86 -22.86
N ALA A 302 -17.69 -4.81 -21.95
CA ALA A 302 -17.41 -6.20 -22.30
C ALA A 302 -18.60 -6.89 -23.00
N GLN A 303 -19.83 -6.54 -22.60
CA GLN A 303 -21.05 -7.07 -23.23
C GLN A 303 -21.23 -6.59 -24.65
N ASN A 304 -20.64 -5.45 -25.01
CA ASN A 304 -20.77 -4.81 -26.31
C ASN A 304 -19.48 -4.85 -27.15
N LEU A 305 -18.49 -5.63 -26.72
CA LEU A 305 -17.14 -5.63 -27.28
C LEU A 305 -17.10 -5.88 -28.81
N ALA A 306 -17.94 -6.78 -29.29
CA ALA A 306 -17.99 -7.15 -30.71
C ALA A 306 -18.47 -6.01 -31.61
N ILE A 307 -19.28 -5.08 -31.11
CA ILE A 307 -19.92 -4.02 -31.88
C ILE A 307 -19.33 -2.64 -31.53
N PHE A 308 -19.09 -2.39 -30.24
CA PHE A 308 -18.67 -1.09 -29.71
C PHE A 308 -17.41 -1.22 -28.83
N PRO A 309 -16.27 -1.61 -29.39
CA PRO A 309 -15.06 -1.92 -28.62
C PRO A 309 -14.55 -0.77 -27.76
N TRP A 310 -14.77 0.47 -28.15
CA TRP A 310 -14.34 1.65 -27.39
C TRP A 310 -14.96 1.73 -25.99
N GLN A 311 -16.16 1.16 -25.79
CA GLN A 311 -16.83 1.15 -24.48
C GLN A 311 -16.06 0.35 -23.43
N LEU A 312 -15.27 -0.65 -23.84
CA LEU A 312 -14.37 -1.41 -22.99
C LEU A 312 -12.94 -0.82 -22.98
N VAL A 313 -12.44 -0.46 -24.18
CA VAL A 313 -11.03 -0.08 -24.35
C VAL A 313 -10.68 1.16 -23.53
N PHE A 314 -11.49 2.22 -23.55
CA PHE A 314 -11.16 3.45 -22.82
C PHE A 314 -11.14 3.29 -21.29
N PRO A 315 -12.18 2.75 -20.64
CA PRO A 315 -12.12 2.53 -19.19
C PRO A 315 -11.06 1.49 -18.81
N GLY A 316 -10.88 0.44 -19.62
CA GLY A 316 -9.89 -0.61 -19.39
C GLY A 316 -8.45 -0.08 -19.47
N VAL A 317 -8.12 0.69 -20.52
CA VAL A 317 -6.79 1.30 -20.68
C VAL A 317 -6.52 2.33 -19.56
N THR A 318 -7.51 3.17 -19.23
CA THR A 318 -7.35 4.16 -18.15
C THR A 318 -7.09 3.46 -16.81
N MET A 319 -7.85 2.42 -16.50
CA MET A 319 -7.65 1.63 -15.30
C MET A 319 -6.29 0.92 -15.31
N ALA A 320 -5.89 0.31 -16.42
CA ALA A 320 -4.59 -0.36 -16.55
C ALA A 320 -3.42 0.63 -16.36
N LEU A 321 -3.49 1.81 -16.98
CA LEU A 321 -2.48 2.86 -16.79
C LEU A 321 -2.38 3.28 -15.32
N MET A 322 -3.52 3.45 -14.64
CA MET A 322 -3.54 3.79 -13.21
C MET A 322 -2.93 2.67 -12.35
N LEU A 323 -3.28 1.41 -12.59
CA LEU A 323 -2.75 0.26 -11.88
C LEU A 323 -1.23 0.14 -12.05
N PHE A 324 -0.72 0.23 -13.28
CA PHE A 324 0.73 0.21 -13.55
C PHE A 324 1.45 1.38 -12.87
N SER A 325 0.87 2.57 -12.97
CA SER A 325 1.45 3.78 -12.38
C SER A 325 1.56 3.68 -10.86
N LEU A 326 0.53 3.17 -10.19
CA LEU A 326 0.53 2.97 -8.74
C LEU A 326 1.49 1.85 -8.31
N ASN A 327 1.62 0.76 -9.09
CA ASN A 327 2.59 -0.29 -8.80
C ASN A 327 4.02 0.24 -8.92
N PHE A 328 4.39 0.96 -10.00
CA PHE A 328 5.72 1.56 -10.14
C PHE A 328 6.03 2.56 -9.03
N LEU A 329 5.03 3.35 -8.62
CA LEU A 329 5.18 4.27 -7.49
C LEU A 329 5.37 3.50 -6.17
N GLY A 330 4.61 2.44 -5.94
CA GLY A 330 4.70 1.59 -4.75
C GLY A 330 6.06 0.90 -4.64
N ASP A 331 6.55 0.33 -5.73
CA ASP A 331 7.88 -0.31 -5.80
C ASP A 331 8.99 0.73 -5.56
N GLY A 332 8.88 1.91 -6.19
CA GLY A 332 9.83 3.00 -5.95
C GLY A 332 9.83 3.52 -4.51
N LEU A 333 8.66 3.58 -3.85
CA LEU A 333 8.56 3.92 -2.43
C LEU A 333 9.18 2.83 -1.56
N ARG A 334 9.00 1.56 -1.91
CA ARG A 334 9.62 0.43 -1.22
C ARG A 334 11.14 0.54 -1.27
N ASP A 335 11.71 0.73 -2.46
CA ASP A 335 13.15 0.87 -2.65
C ASP A 335 13.71 2.09 -1.90
N ALA A 336 12.98 3.21 -1.93
CA ALA A 336 13.38 4.45 -1.28
C ALA A 336 13.38 4.36 0.25
N LEU A 337 12.47 3.57 0.84
CA LEU A 337 12.30 3.40 2.28
C LEU A 337 13.04 2.20 2.86
N ASP A 338 13.66 1.34 2.01
CA ASP A 338 14.40 0.17 2.45
C ASP A 338 15.71 0.59 3.17
N PRO A 339 15.90 0.20 4.46
CA PRO A 339 17.11 0.52 5.20
C PRO A 339 18.38 -0.15 4.67
N GLN A 340 18.25 -1.31 3.99
CA GLN A 340 19.39 -2.05 3.46
C GLN A 340 20.06 -1.33 2.29
N MET A 341 19.33 -0.54 1.54
CA MET A 341 19.85 0.31 0.46
C MET A 341 20.65 1.53 0.93
N ARG A 342 20.80 1.72 2.25
CA ARG A 342 21.60 2.83 2.83
C ARG A 342 23.10 2.55 2.86
N LYS A 343 23.54 1.30 2.62
CA LYS A 343 24.95 0.89 2.76
C LYS A 343 25.76 0.94 1.46
N ASN A 344 25.17 1.39 0.35
CA ASN A 344 25.85 1.50 -0.95
C ASN A 344 25.89 2.96 -1.42
#